data_3cf7b77166b56ba67d50ab65d049476d
#
_entry.id   3cf7b77166b56ba67d50ab65d049476d
#
_cell.length_a   1.000
_cell.length_b   1.000
_cell.length_c   1.000
_cell.angle_alpha   90.00
_cell.angle_beta   90.00
_cell.angle_gamma   90.00
#
_symmetry.space_group_name_H-M   'P 1'
#
loop_
_entity.id
_entity.type
_entity.pdbx_description
1 polymer ?
#
loop_
_entity_poly.entity_id
_entity_poly.type
_entity_poly.pdbx_seq_one_letter_code
_entity_poly.pdbx_strand_id
1 'polypeptide(L)'
;FNFTPHGDKATASLVGDVPRGVWLDQPPIFLGGQGGLVGPSRVAYGVVIPAGIIWRGDALEPNSIAVPPPSAAPMARPFVAGAYRSMRRIVQANLAFIGNLMALAAWYQHVRAAWMTADPWRRACHAGALKRLSEGLEERIRRLDDLAERMERSVQLARTDPRCAIPPDLI
;
A
#
# COMPACT_ATOMS: atom_id res chain seq x y z
N PHE A 1 23.59 10.54 -4.57
CA PHE A 1 23.19 9.58 -3.56
C PHE A 1 23.78 8.24 -3.91
N ASN A 2 24.61 7.74 -3.04
CA ASN A 2 25.19 6.44 -3.21
C ASN A 2 24.54 5.50 -2.19
N PHE A 3 23.58 4.75 -2.63
CA PHE A 3 22.80 3.86 -1.78
C PHE A 3 23.43 2.47 -1.79
N THR A 4 24.30 2.24 -0.84
CA THR A 4 24.84 0.89 -0.65
C THR A 4 24.23 0.26 0.59
N PRO A 5 23.96 -1.04 0.58
CA PRO A 5 23.44 -1.75 1.74
C PRO A 5 24.45 -1.84 2.89
N HIS A 6 25.69 -1.51 2.64
CA HIS A 6 26.76 -1.51 3.66
C HIS A 6 26.75 -0.26 4.54
N GLY A 7 25.91 0.75 4.23
CA GLY A 7 25.79 1.95 5.03
C GLY A 7 26.99 2.90 5.00
N ASP A 8 27.85 2.75 4.01
CA ASP A 8 29.10 3.51 3.88
C ASP A 8 28.86 4.97 3.43
N LYS A 9 27.78 5.25 2.73
CA LYS A 9 27.45 6.58 2.20
C LYS A 9 26.02 7.04 2.36
N ALA A 10 25.10 6.16 2.72
CA ALA A 10 23.69 6.49 2.90
C ALA A 10 23.10 5.67 4.05
N THR A 11 22.11 6.25 4.71
CA THR A 11 21.35 5.56 5.75
C THR A 11 20.45 4.52 5.11
N ALA A 12 20.47 3.29 5.60
CA ALA A 12 19.52 2.27 5.21
C ALA A 12 18.08 2.70 5.54
N SER A 13 17.14 2.33 4.68
CA SER A 13 15.74 2.57 4.96
C SER A 13 15.27 1.67 6.10
N LEU A 14 14.69 2.27 7.13
CA LEU A 14 14.05 1.54 8.21
C LEU A 14 12.60 1.30 7.83
N VAL A 15 12.26 0.05 7.56
CA VAL A 15 10.90 -0.37 7.24
C VAL A 15 10.39 -1.19 8.40
N GLY A 16 9.20 -0.85 8.90
CA GLY A 16 8.59 -1.51 10.04
C GLY A 16 7.14 -1.88 9.80
N ASP A 17 6.66 -2.78 10.63
CA ASP A 17 5.26 -3.19 10.71
C ASP A 17 4.57 -2.37 11.80
N VAL A 18 3.41 -1.80 11.50
CA VAL A 18 2.65 -0.96 12.44
C VAL A 18 2.38 -1.66 13.77
N PRO A 19 1.98 -2.94 13.84
CA PRO A 19 1.78 -3.66 15.11
C PRO A 19 3.08 -3.96 15.85
N ARG A 20 4.20 -4.12 15.16
CA ARG A 20 5.48 -4.55 15.72
C ARG A 20 6.50 -3.42 15.83
N GLY A 21 6.32 -2.35 15.08
CA GLY A 21 7.25 -1.24 15.02
C GLY A 21 8.53 -1.55 14.24
N VAL A 22 9.51 -0.66 14.38
CA VAL A 22 10.85 -0.82 13.83
C VAL A 22 11.78 -1.28 14.95
N TRP A 23 12.41 -2.43 14.77
CA TRP A 23 13.34 -2.99 15.75
C TRP A 23 14.77 -2.54 15.43
N LEU A 24 15.35 -1.73 16.31
CA LEU A 24 16.68 -1.16 16.11
C LEU A 24 17.82 -2.14 16.45
N ASP A 25 17.52 -3.25 17.07
CA ASP A 25 18.44 -4.34 17.39
C ASP A 25 18.53 -5.42 16.29
N GLN A 26 17.73 -5.24 15.23
CA GLN A 26 17.72 -6.14 14.08
C GLN A 26 18.43 -5.53 12.87
N PRO A 27 18.98 -6.37 11.97
CA PRO A 27 19.53 -5.88 10.72
C PRO A 27 18.48 -5.06 9.94
N PRO A 28 18.83 -3.86 9.42
CA PRO A 28 17.87 -3.03 8.70
C PRO A 28 17.41 -3.69 7.40
N ILE A 29 16.17 -3.44 7.04
CA ILE A 29 15.68 -3.74 5.69
C ILE A 29 16.13 -2.61 4.78
N PHE A 30 16.89 -2.93 3.74
CA PHE A 30 17.37 -1.96 2.78
C PHE A 30 16.45 -1.90 1.56
N LEU A 31 15.88 -0.72 1.32
CA LEU A 31 15.13 -0.41 0.10
C LEU A 31 15.97 0.54 -0.75
N GLY A 32 16.45 0.05 -1.87
CA GLY A 32 17.28 0.80 -2.81
C GLY A 32 16.56 2.01 -3.41
N GLY A 33 17.33 3.03 -3.79
CA GLY A 33 16.81 4.26 -4.38
C GLY A 33 15.99 3.98 -5.65
N GLN A 34 14.96 4.79 -5.90
CA GLN A 34 14.01 4.63 -7.02
C GLN A 34 13.29 3.27 -7.05
N GLY A 35 13.37 2.51 -5.95
CA GLY A 35 12.66 1.27 -5.76
C GLY A 35 11.33 1.47 -5.04
N GLY A 36 10.62 0.40 -4.80
CA GLY A 36 9.36 0.43 -4.07
C GLY A 36 8.89 -0.95 -3.62
N LEU A 37 8.00 -0.93 -2.62
CA LEU A 37 7.25 -2.10 -2.18
C LEU A 37 5.79 -1.94 -2.58
N VAL A 38 5.23 -2.95 -3.20
CA VAL A 38 3.79 -3.01 -3.50
C VAL A 38 3.15 -3.99 -2.53
N GLY A 39 2.54 -3.42 -1.49
CA GLY A 39 1.92 -4.20 -0.43
C GLY A 39 0.54 -4.79 -0.77
N PRO A 40 0.02 -5.64 0.14
CA PRO A 40 0.68 -6.08 1.37
C PRO A 40 1.89 -6.98 1.08
N SER A 41 2.97 -6.81 1.85
CA SER A 41 4.21 -7.56 1.71
C SER A 41 4.88 -7.72 3.07
N ARG A 42 5.37 -8.92 3.36
CA ARG A 42 6.20 -9.22 4.53
C ARG A 42 7.66 -9.29 4.11
N VAL A 43 8.51 -8.51 4.75
CA VAL A 43 9.94 -8.49 4.46
C VAL A 43 10.71 -8.81 5.73
N ALA A 44 11.55 -9.83 5.67
CA ALA A 44 12.38 -10.23 6.80
C ALA A 44 13.50 -9.22 7.06
N TYR A 45 14.04 -9.23 8.28
CA TYR A 45 15.15 -8.35 8.64
C TYR A 45 16.43 -8.68 7.87
N GLY A 46 17.21 -7.65 7.54
CA GLY A 46 18.43 -7.80 6.75
C GLY A 46 18.22 -8.03 5.25
N VAL A 47 16.98 -8.01 4.78
CA VAL A 47 16.70 -8.12 3.33
C VAL A 47 17.12 -6.85 2.62
N VAL A 48 17.84 -7.02 1.52
CA VAL A 48 18.26 -5.96 0.61
C VAL A 48 17.41 -6.02 -0.65
N ILE A 49 16.67 -4.97 -0.93
CA ILE A 49 15.98 -4.77 -2.21
C ILE A 49 16.83 -3.76 -3.01
N PRO A 50 17.49 -4.18 -4.11
CA PRO A 50 18.36 -3.29 -4.88
C PRO A 50 17.65 -2.08 -5.46
N ALA A 51 18.44 -1.06 -5.85
CA ALA A 51 17.91 0.15 -6.46
C ALA A 51 17.13 -0.13 -7.76
N GLY A 52 16.08 0.64 -8.02
CA GLY A 52 15.25 0.54 -9.22
C GLY A 52 14.28 -0.63 -9.23
N ILE A 53 14.26 -1.46 -8.18
CA ILE A 53 13.38 -2.63 -8.11
C ILE A 53 12.04 -2.26 -7.46
N ILE A 54 10.94 -2.61 -8.13
CA ILE A 54 9.61 -2.62 -7.57
C ILE A 54 9.29 -4.04 -7.10
N TRP A 55 9.45 -4.29 -5.80
CA TRP A 55 9.19 -5.59 -5.21
C TRP A 55 7.71 -5.82 -4.97
N ARG A 56 7.25 -7.05 -5.24
CA ARG A 56 5.87 -7.50 -5.03
C ARG A 56 5.87 -8.85 -4.33
N GLY A 57 5.01 -9.00 -3.32
CA GLY A 57 4.91 -10.22 -2.53
C GLY A 57 5.90 -10.26 -1.37
N ASP A 58 6.04 -11.42 -0.75
CA ASP A 58 6.81 -11.61 0.47
C ASP A 58 8.29 -11.89 0.18
N ALA A 59 9.18 -11.39 1.04
CA ALA A 59 10.61 -11.71 1.08
C ALA A 59 10.94 -12.20 2.50
N LEU A 60 10.79 -13.50 2.73
CA LEU A 60 10.81 -14.11 4.07
C LEU A 60 12.17 -14.65 4.49
N GLU A 61 13.16 -14.68 3.62
CA GLU A 61 14.50 -15.15 3.92
C GLU A 61 15.37 -14.02 4.51
N PRO A 62 15.75 -14.07 5.79
CA PRO A 62 16.54 -13.01 6.41
C PRO A 62 17.94 -12.90 5.77
N ASN A 63 18.51 -11.69 5.81
CA ASN A 63 19.87 -11.42 5.33
C ASN A 63 20.10 -11.83 3.86
N SER A 64 19.08 -11.66 3.03
CA SER A 64 19.09 -12.03 1.60
C SER A 64 19.00 -10.82 0.69
N ILE A 65 19.31 -11.02 -0.59
CA ILE A 65 19.08 -10.02 -1.64
C ILE A 65 17.83 -10.44 -2.42
N ALA A 66 16.78 -9.66 -2.31
CA ALA A 66 15.51 -9.90 -3.00
C ALA A 66 15.56 -9.27 -4.40
N VAL A 67 15.75 -10.09 -5.40
CA VAL A 67 15.75 -9.69 -6.82
C VAL A 67 14.60 -10.43 -7.50
N PRO A 68 13.68 -9.73 -8.18
CA PRO A 68 12.63 -10.39 -8.93
C PRO A 68 13.25 -11.21 -10.08
N PRO A 69 12.59 -12.26 -10.55
CA PRO A 69 13.02 -12.95 -11.74
C PRO A 69 13.12 -11.96 -12.92
N PRO A 70 13.98 -12.25 -13.91
CA PRO A 70 14.09 -11.39 -15.09
C PRO A 70 12.71 -11.06 -15.65
N SER A 71 12.43 -9.76 -15.79
CA SER A 71 11.17 -9.32 -16.37
C SER A 71 11.08 -9.76 -17.82
N ALA A 72 9.88 -10.16 -18.26
CA ALA A 72 9.60 -10.29 -19.68
C ALA A 72 9.91 -8.96 -20.40
N ALA A 73 10.20 -9.04 -21.69
CA ALA A 73 10.49 -7.86 -22.50
C ALA A 73 9.43 -6.75 -22.30
N PRO A 74 9.82 -5.48 -22.34
CA PRO A 74 8.88 -4.38 -22.22
C PRO A 74 7.72 -4.54 -23.20
N MET A 75 6.48 -4.50 -22.68
CA MET A 75 5.28 -4.65 -23.48
C MET A 75 4.41 -3.42 -23.32
N ALA A 76 4.09 -2.78 -24.45
CA ALA A 76 3.08 -1.74 -24.50
C ALA A 76 1.70 -2.35 -24.79
N ARG A 77 0.72 -1.96 -24.00
CA ARG A 77 -0.69 -2.35 -24.20
C ARG A 77 -1.56 -1.12 -24.40
N PRO A 78 -2.62 -1.21 -25.20
CA PRO A 78 -3.56 -0.12 -25.34
C PRO A 78 -4.14 0.29 -23.98
N PHE A 79 -4.17 1.59 -23.74
CA PHE A 79 -4.78 2.19 -22.56
C PHE A 79 -6.01 3.00 -22.99
N VAL A 80 -7.15 2.67 -22.41
CA VAL A 80 -8.40 3.42 -22.61
C VAL A 80 -8.80 4.03 -21.26
N ALA A 81 -8.75 5.36 -21.19
CA ALA A 81 -9.10 6.08 -19.97
C ALA A 81 -10.57 5.84 -19.59
N GLY A 82 -10.81 5.46 -18.34
CA GLY A 82 -12.15 5.17 -17.84
C GLY A 82 -12.61 3.72 -18.02
N ALA A 83 -11.85 2.87 -18.74
CA ALA A 83 -12.10 1.44 -18.81
C ALA A 83 -11.36 0.70 -17.68
N TYR A 84 -12.07 0.29 -16.65
CA TYR A 84 -11.51 -0.43 -15.50
C TYR A 84 -11.53 -1.94 -15.73
N ARG A 85 -10.37 -2.59 -15.63
CA ARG A 85 -10.23 -4.04 -15.90
C ARG A 85 -10.22 -4.92 -14.65
N SER A 86 -9.82 -4.40 -13.50
CA SER A 86 -9.63 -5.19 -12.27
C SER A 86 -10.53 -4.74 -11.13
N MET A 87 -11.82 -4.57 -11.42
CA MET A 87 -12.80 -4.03 -10.46
C MET A 87 -12.88 -4.82 -9.17
N ARG A 88 -12.93 -6.14 -9.25
CA ARG A 88 -12.98 -6.99 -8.04
C ARG A 88 -11.85 -6.66 -7.07
N ARG A 89 -10.61 -6.58 -7.58
CA ARG A 89 -9.45 -6.27 -6.76
C ARG A 89 -9.50 -4.84 -6.20
N ILE A 90 -9.94 -3.88 -7.01
CA ILE A 90 -10.07 -2.48 -6.57
C ILE A 90 -11.09 -2.37 -5.45
N VAL A 91 -12.28 -2.97 -5.61
CA VAL A 91 -13.33 -2.95 -4.59
C VAL A 91 -12.87 -3.67 -3.32
N GLN A 92 -12.32 -4.87 -3.43
CA GLN A 92 -11.81 -5.61 -2.28
C GLN A 92 -10.75 -4.84 -1.50
N ALA A 93 -9.80 -4.21 -2.19
CA ALA A 93 -8.76 -3.41 -1.54
C ALA A 93 -9.36 -2.19 -0.82
N ASN A 94 -10.34 -1.51 -1.42
CA ASN A 94 -11.01 -0.38 -0.79
C ASN A 94 -11.84 -0.80 0.42
N LEU A 95 -12.59 -1.90 0.33
CA LEU A 95 -13.36 -2.43 1.46
C LEU A 95 -12.44 -2.85 2.62
N ALA A 96 -11.33 -3.52 2.33
CA ALA A 96 -10.34 -3.88 3.35
C ALA A 96 -9.74 -2.63 4.01
N PHE A 97 -9.44 -1.58 3.24
CA PHE A 97 -8.93 -0.33 3.76
C PHE A 97 -9.96 0.39 4.66
N ILE A 98 -11.22 0.46 4.22
CA ILE A 98 -12.31 1.02 5.02
C ILE A 98 -12.48 0.23 6.34
N GLY A 99 -12.48 -1.10 6.27
CA GLY A 99 -12.53 -1.95 7.45
C GLY A 99 -11.39 -1.69 8.43
N ASN A 100 -10.17 -1.49 7.93
CA ASN A 100 -9.02 -1.15 8.76
C ASN A 100 -9.17 0.24 9.41
N LEU A 101 -9.69 1.24 8.70
CA LEU A 101 -9.98 2.55 9.29
C LEU A 101 -11.03 2.46 10.39
N MET A 102 -12.10 1.68 10.18
CA MET A 102 -13.13 1.44 11.19
C MET A 102 -12.55 0.74 12.43
N ALA A 103 -11.74 -0.29 12.23
CA ALA A 103 -11.08 -1.00 13.32
C ALA A 103 -10.14 -0.07 14.10
N LEU A 104 -9.38 0.78 13.39
CA LEU A 104 -8.50 1.76 14.01
C LEU A 104 -9.31 2.81 14.79
N ALA A 105 -10.41 3.30 14.26
CA ALA A 105 -11.28 4.24 14.96
C ALA A 105 -11.87 3.61 16.24
N ALA A 106 -12.35 2.38 16.16
CA ALA A 106 -12.84 1.64 17.32
C ALA A 106 -11.73 1.42 18.38
N TRP A 107 -10.51 1.11 17.94
CA TRP A 107 -9.38 0.99 18.85
C TRP A 107 -9.06 2.33 19.55
N TYR A 108 -9.09 3.45 18.83
CA TYR A 108 -8.95 4.77 19.45
C TYR A 108 -10.06 5.06 20.45
N GLN A 109 -11.32 4.74 20.11
CA GLN A 109 -12.48 5.00 20.96
C GLN A 109 -12.50 4.14 22.24
N HIS A 110 -12.18 2.86 22.13
CA HIS A 110 -12.40 1.90 23.20
C HIS A 110 -11.14 1.53 23.98
N VAL A 111 -9.97 1.56 23.32
CA VAL A 111 -8.70 1.16 23.93
C VAL A 111 -7.85 2.38 24.25
N ARG A 112 -7.57 3.19 23.23
CA ARG A 112 -6.66 4.33 23.37
C ARG A 112 -7.20 5.41 24.29
N ALA A 113 -8.50 5.61 24.34
CA ALA A 113 -9.16 6.60 25.19
C ALA A 113 -8.73 6.52 26.66
N ALA A 114 -8.54 5.32 27.19
CA ALA A 114 -8.14 5.11 28.59
C ALA A 114 -6.83 5.82 28.95
N TRP A 115 -5.88 5.92 28.03
CA TRP A 115 -4.58 6.57 28.25
C TRP A 115 -4.51 8.03 27.76
N MET A 116 -5.49 8.46 27.01
CA MET A 116 -5.50 9.79 26.38
C MET A 116 -6.31 10.82 27.15
N THR A 117 -6.84 10.46 28.33
CA THR A 117 -7.64 11.35 29.19
C THR A 117 -6.82 12.10 30.25
N ALA A 118 -5.57 11.72 30.46
CA ALA A 118 -4.74 12.16 31.60
C ALA A 118 -4.51 13.69 31.67
N ASP A 119 -4.34 14.33 30.52
CA ASP A 119 -4.07 15.77 30.44
C ASP A 119 -4.75 16.42 29.21
N PRO A 120 -4.86 17.76 29.18
CA PRO A 120 -5.52 18.47 28.09
C PRO A 120 -4.90 18.25 26.71
N TRP A 121 -3.57 18.12 26.64
CA TRP A 121 -2.86 17.88 25.38
C TRP A 121 -3.20 16.52 24.78
N ARG A 122 -3.13 15.48 25.61
CA ARG A 122 -3.49 14.12 25.17
C ARG A 122 -4.94 14.03 24.73
N ARG A 123 -5.86 14.70 25.45
CA ARG A 123 -7.27 14.78 25.03
C ARG A 123 -7.43 15.44 23.67
N ALA A 124 -6.74 16.56 23.44
CA ALA A 124 -6.78 17.26 22.15
C ALA A 124 -6.23 16.40 21.01
N CYS A 125 -5.09 15.70 21.23
CA CYS A 125 -4.53 14.77 20.27
C CYS A 125 -5.49 13.62 19.95
N HIS A 126 -6.14 13.06 20.95
CA HIS A 126 -7.11 11.97 20.79
C HIS A 126 -8.35 12.42 19.98
N ALA A 127 -8.92 13.58 20.33
CA ALA A 127 -10.02 14.16 19.59
C ALA A 127 -9.65 14.46 18.12
N GLY A 128 -8.44 15.00 17.90
CA GLY A 128 -7.90 15.25 16.58
C GLY A 128 -7.72 13.96 15.76
N ALA A 129 -7.22 12.90 16.39
CA ALA A 129 -7.05 11.60 15.74
C ALA A 129 -8.40 11.01 15.29
N LEU A 130 -9.40 11.00 16.18
CA LEU A 130 -10.76 10.53 15.84
C LEU A 130 -11.39 11.34 14.72
N LYS A 131 -11.24 12.67 14.76
CA LYS A 131 -11.70 13.54 13.68
C LYS A 131 -11.06 13.19 12.34
N ARG A 132 -9.74 13.00 12.30
CA ARG A 132 -9.03 12.61 11.07
C ARG A 132 -9.42 11.23 10.56
N LEU A 133 -9.69 10.29 11.44
CA LEU A 133 -10.19 8.97 11.05
C LEU A 133 -11.58 9.05 10.44
N SER A 134 -12.49 9.86 11.01
CA SER A 134 -13.83 10.11 10.42
C SER A 134 -13.73 10.74 9.04
N GLU A 135 -12.97 11.82 8.91
CA GLU A 135 -12.75 12.49 7.62
C GLU A 135 -12.15 11.53 6.57
N GLY A 136 -11.19 10.70 6.97
CA GLY A 136 -10.59 9.69 6.10
C GLY A 136 -11.57 8.59 5.68
N LEU A 137 -12.43 8.17 6.58
CA LEU A 137 -13.47 7.18 6.30
C LEU A 137 -14.52 7.73 5.32
N GLU A 138 -15.03 8.94 5.58
CA GLU A 138 -15.98 9.63 4.71
C GLU A 138 -15.41 9.84 3.30
N GLU A 139 -14.16 10.27 3.20
CA GLU A 139 -13.45 10.42 1.92
C GLU A 139 -13.38 9.10 1.16
N ARG A 140 -13.08 7.99 1.83
CA ARG A 140 -12.98 6.67 1.18
C ARG A 140 -14.32 6.13 0.71
N ILE A 141 -15.37 6.34 1.50
CA ILE A 141 -16.73 5.98 1.09
C ILE A 141 -17.13 6.78 -0.14
N ARG A 142 -16.99 8.10 -0.12
CA ARG A 142 -17.28 8.97 -1.26
C ARG A 142 -16.53 8.53 -2.52
N ARG A 143 -15.24 8.18 -2.42
CA ARG A 143 -14.48 7.70 -3.57
C ARG A 143 -14.96 6.35 -4.10
N LEU A 144 -15.50 5.51 -3.24
CA LEU A 144 -16.09 4.25 -3.67
C LEU A 144 -17.43 4.50 -4.41
N ASP A 145 -18.21 5.47 -3.96
CA ASP A 145 -19.42 5.92 -4.64
C ASP A 145 -19.09 6.55 -6.01
N ASP A 146 -18.11 7.46 -6.07
CA ASP A 146 -17.60 8.02 -7.33
C ASP A 146 -17.13 6.93 -8.31
N LEU A 147 -16.56 5.84 -7.79
CA LEU A 147 -16.17 4.71 -8.61
C LEU A 147 -17.39 3.95 -9.15
N ALA A 148 -18.42 3.76 -8.33
CA ALA A 148 -19.66 3.10 -8.73
C ALA A 148 -20.36 3.88 -9.85
N GLU A 149 -20.45 5.19 -9.75
CA GLU A 149 -21.04 6.05 -10.79
C GLU A 149 -20.32 5.94 -12.15
N ARG A 150 -19.00 5.70 -12.13
CA ARG A 150 -18.20 5.54 -13.36
C ARG A 150 -18.34 4.17 -14.01
N MET A 151 -18.97 3.20 -13.34
CA MET A 151 -19.00 1.82 -13.81
C MET A 151 -19.82 1.64 -15.08
N GLU A 152 -20.94 2.33 -15.21
CA GLU A 152 -21.78 2.24 -16.40
C GLU A 152 -20.96 2.64 -17.65
N ARG A 153 -20.29 3.78 -17.59
CA ARG A 153 -19.40 4.23 -18.67
C ARG A 153 -18.25 3.24 -18.93
N SER A 154 -17.66 2.69 -17.87
CA SER A 154 -16.58 1.71 -18.01
C SER A 154 -17.05 0.44 -18.72
N VAL A 155 -18.24 -0.04 -18.42
CA VAL A 155 -18.84 -1.21 -19.08
C VAL A 155 -19.14 -0.91 -20.54
N GLN A 156 -19.64 0.30 -20.86
CA GLN A 156 -19.88 0.71 -22.24
C GLN A 156 -18.57 0.76 -23.03
N LEU A 157 -17.52 1.37 -22.50
CA LEU A 157 -16.19 1.38 -23.13
C LEU A 157 -15.64 -0.02 -23.35
N ALA A 158 -15.80 -0.92 -22.37
CA ALA A 158 -15.35 -2.30 -22.49
C ALA A 158 -16.07 -3.08 -23.61
N ARG A 159 -17.31 -2.70 -23.91
CA ARG A 159 -18.11 -3.35 -24.96
C ARG A 159 -17.90 -2.76 -26.35
N THR A 160 -17.64 -1.47 -26.44
CA THR A 160 -17.63 -0.74 -27.72
C THR A 160 -16.23 -0.43 -28.25
N ASP A 161 -15.22 -0.33 -27.38
CA ASP A 161 -13.85 -0.02 -27.83
C ASP A 161 -13.03 -1.29 -27.99
N PRO A 162 -12.61 -1.64 -29.22
CA PRO A 162 -11.83 -2.86 -29.47
C PRO A 162 -10.48 -2.86 -28.72
N ARG A 163 -9.97 -1.71 -28.32
CA ARG A 163 -8.75 -1.61 -27.50
C ARG A 163 -8.94 -2.12 -26.07
N CYS A 164 -10.20 -2.28 -25.63
CA CYS A 164 -10.55 -2.84 -24.34
C CYS A 164 -10.62 -4.37 -24.35
N ALA A 165 -10.62 -5.01 -25.51
CA ALA A 165 -10.66 -6.46 -25.62
C ALA A 165 -9.50 -7.10 -24.87
N ILE A 166 -9.82 -8.10 -24.05
CA ILE A 166 -8.79 -8.91 -23.36
C ILE A 166 -8.24 -9.89 -24.38
N PRO A 167 -6.92 -9.88 -24.64
CA PRO A 167 -6.32 -10.88 -25.51
C PRO A 167 -6.63 -12.29 -25.04
N PRO A 168 -6.93 -13.25 -25.91
CA PRO A 168 -7.33 -14.60 -25.56
C PRO A 168 -6.28 -15.39 -24.76
N ASP A 169 -5.02 -14.99 -24.86
CA ASP A 169 -3.89 -15.54 -24.10
C ASP A 169 -3.81 -15.08 -22.63
N LEU A 170 -4.77 -14.28 -22.15
CA LEU A 170 -4.84 -13.74 -20.79
C LEU A 170 -6.15 -14.09 -20.05
N ILE A 171 -6.97 -14.96 -20.62
CA ILE A 171 -8.15 -15.54 -20.01
C ILE A 171 -7.76 -16.88 -19.39
#